data_ab91b9e2148f2be92f60509f46397609
#
_entry.id   ab91b9e2148f2be92f60509f46397609
#
_cell.length_a   1.000
_cell.length_b   1.000
_cell.length_c   1.000
_cell.angle_alpha   90.00
_cell.angle_beta   90.00
_cell.angle_gamma   90.00
#
_symmetry.space_group_name_H-M   'P 1'
#
loop_
_entity.id
_entity.type
_entity.pdbx_description
1 polymer ?
#
loop_
_entity_poly.entity_id
_entity_poly.type
_entity_poly.pdbx_seq_one_letter_code
_entity_poly.pdbx_strand_id
1 'polypeptide(L)'
;MADPVIPVVLFAYARPAHLARALACLRENGVPLIYAFADGAKGAADAVAVAETRALLRAVDWCEVRLTERTENWGLGKNVLAGVTAVAAEHEAFVVWEDDLIAVPGTYAWVGAALRHYAADERVMSVSAWTHPRVT
;
A
#
# COMPACT_ATOMS: atom_id res chain seq x y z
N MET A 1 23.47 8.64 -10.28
CA MET A 1 22.73 8.30 -9.05
C MET A 1 21.49 7.50 -9.41
N ALA A 2 21.19 6.49 -8.62
CA ALA A 2 19.93 5.75 -8.79
C ALA A 2 18.74 6.65 -8.44
N ASP A 3 17.62 6.46 -9.14
CA ASP A 3 16.36 7.12 -8.79
C ASP A 3 15.95 6.75 -7.35
N PRO A 4 15.34 7.67 -6.60
CA PRO A 4 14.84 7.36 -5.26
C PRO A 4 13.76 6.27 -5.34
N VAL A 5 13.77 5.37 -4.36
CA VAL A 5 12.75 4.33 -4.23
C VAL A 5 11.40 4.98 -3.95
N ILE A 6 10.38 4.60 -4.72
CA ILE A 6 9.00 5.01 -4.49
C ILE A 6 8.32 3.90 -3.67
N PRO A 7 8.04 4.12 -2.38
CA PRO A 7 7.43 3.07 -1.57
C PRO A 7 5.96 2.87 -1.91
N VAL A 8 5.46 1.66 -1.65
CA VAL A 8 4.04 1.38 -1.59
C VAL A 8 3.56 1.53 -0.15
N VAL A 9 2.47 2.26 0.04
CA VAL A 9 1.76 2.40 1.33
C VAL A 9 0.56 1.47 1.30
N LEU A 10 0.59 0.42 2.10
CA LEU A 10 -0.40 -0.64 2.13
C LEU A 10 -1.23 -0.57 3.40
N PHE A 11 -2.54 -0.51 3.24
CA PHE A 11 -3.48 -0.54 4.35
C PHE A 11 -4.16 -1.90 4.44
N ALA A 12 -4.20 -2.48 5.66
CA ALA A 12 -4.79 -3.78 5.92
C ALA A 12 -5.53 -3.79 7.26
N TYR A 13 -6.54 -4.66 7.36
CA TYR A 13 -7.32 -4.78 8.58
C TYR A 13 -7.64 -6.26 8.91
N ALA A 14 -8.70 -6.82 8.34
CA ALA A 14 -9.25 -8.12 8.73
C ALA A 14 -9.66 -8.97 7.51
N ARG A 15 -8.93 -8.86 6.40
CA ARG A 15 -9.19 -9.59 5.15
C ARG A 15 -7.95 -10.36 4.69
N PRO A 16 -7.55 -11.45 5.39
CA PRO A 16 -6.30 -12.14 5.09
C PRO A 16 -6.25 -12.72 3.68
N ALA A 17 -7.36 -13.24 3.14
CA ALA A 17 -7.41 -13.79 1.79
C ALA A 17 -7.21 -12.71 0.70
N HIS A 18 -7.78 -11.53 0.89
CA HIS A 18 -7.56 -10.39 -0.02
C HIS A 18 -6.12 -9.91 0.07
N LEU A 19 -5.59 -9.74 1.28
CA LEU A 19 -4.22 -9.32 1.50
C LEU A 19 -3.21 -10.28 0.88
N ALA A 20 -3.41 -11.59 1.02
CA ALA A 20 -2.52 -12.59 0.42
C ALA A 20 -2.41 -12.41 -1.11
N ARG A 21 -3.52 -12.14 -1.78
CA ARG A 21 -3.56 -11.87 -3.23
C ARG A 21 -2.91 -10.53 -3.58
N ALA A 22 -3.15 -9.49 -2.79
CA ALA A 22 -2.52 -8.18 -2.99
C ALA A 22 -1.00 -8.27 -2.82
N LEU A 23 -0.51 -8.98 -1.80
CA LEU A 23 0.93 -9.20 -1.59
C LEU A 23 1.58 -9.99 -2.74
N ALA A 24 0.92 -11.03 -3.26
CA ALA A 24 1.38 -11.75 -4.45
C ALA A 24 1.51 -10.81 -5.66
N CYS A 25 0.53 -9.96 -5.86
CA CYS A 25 0.50 -8.95 -6.93
C CYS A 25 1.64 -7.92 -6.76
N LEU A 26 1.88 -7.41 -5.55
CA LEU A 26 2.99 -6.50 -5.25
C LEU A 26 4.36 -7.16 -5.51
N ARG A 27 4.50 -8.44 -5.17
CA ARG A 27 5.70 -9.22 -5.46
C ARG A 27 5.95 -9.37 -6.96
N GLU A 28 4.91 -9.72 -7.74
CA GLU A 28 5.00 -9.81 -9.21
C GLU A 28 5.34 -8.47 -9.86
N ASN A 29 4.92 -7.37 -9.26
CA ASN A 29 5.26 -6.02 -9.69
C ASN A 29 6.66 -5.56 -9.27
N GLY A 30 7.39 -6.35 -8.48
CA GLY A 30 8.75 -6.03 -8.07
C GLY A 30 8.86 -4.87 -7.09
N VAL A 31 7.84 -4.65 -6.25
CA VAL A 31 7.84 -3.59 -5.25
C VAL A 31 8.96 -3.80 -4.23
N PRO A 32 9.89 -2.84 -4.06
CA PRO A 32 11.07 -3.01 -3.21
C PRO A 32 10.85 -2.61 -1.74
N LEU A 33 9.87 -1.78 -1.46
CA LEU A 33 9.61 -1.22 -0.13
C LEU A 33 8.11 -1.04 0.09
N ILE A 34 7.62 -1.59 1.20
CA ILE A 34 6.22 -1.46 1.64
C ILE A 34 6.19 -0.85 3.03
N TYR A 35 5.44 0.25 3.19
CA TYR A 35 4.96 0.72 4.48
C TYR A 35 3.58 0.13 4.71
N ALA A 36 3.46 -0.83 5.61
CA ALA A 36 2.20 -1.49 5.90
C ALA A 36 1.61 -0.97 7.22
N PHE A 37 0.37 -0.53 7.16
CA PHE A 37 -0.39 -0.04 8.31
C PHE A 37 -1.56 -0.99 8.57
N ALA A 38 -1.40 -1.87 9.55
CA ALA A 38 -2.38 -2.85 9.95
C ALA A 38 -3.23 -2.32 11.11
N ASP A 39 -4.53 -2.17 10.86
CA ASP A 39 -5.47 -1.72 11.89
C ASP A 39 -5.69 -2.78 12.97
N GLY A 40 -6.18 -2.35 14.14
CA GLY A 40 -6.49 -3.21 15.27
C GLY A 40 -7.87 -3.85 15.17
N ALA A 41 -8.09 -4.90 15.94
CA ALA A 41 -9.39 -5.55 16.05
C ALA A 41 -10.41 -4.64 16.72
N LYS A 42 -11.66 -4.71 16.26
CA LYS A 42 -12.80 -4.07 16.94
C LYS A 42 -13.23 -4.84 18.17
N GLY A 43 -13.02 -6.15 18.18
CA GLY A 43 -13.39 -7.03 19.27
C GLY A 43 -13.06 -8.48 18.98
N ALA A 44 -13.63 -9.41 19.74
CA ALA A 44 -13.38 -10.84 19.61
C ALA A 44 -13.79 -11.42 18.24
N ALA A 45 -14.81 -10.83 17.59
CA ALA A 45 -15.36 -11.35 16.34
C ALA A 45 -14.38 -11.26 15.16
N ASP A 46 -13.50 -10.26 15.14
CA ASP A 46 -12.53 -10.04 14.06
C ASP A 46 -11.07 -10.25 14.47
N ALA A 47 -10.81 -10.58 15.74
CA ALA A 47 -9.45 -10.72 16.27
C ALA A 47 -8.63 -11.77 15.55
N VAL A 48 -9.22 -12.91 15.16
CA VAL A 48 -8.53 -13.98 14.41
C VAL A 48 -8.12 -13.49 13.02
N ALA A 49 -9.03 -12.87 12.29
CA ALA A 49 -8.76 -12.33 10.95
C ALA A 49 -7.69 -11.22 10.98
N VAL A 50 -7.70 -10.37 12.01
CA VAL A 50 -6.65 -9.35 12.23
C VAL A 50 -5.31 -10.01 12.49
N ALA A 51 -5.26 -11.05 13.33
CA ALA A 51 -4.03 -11.78 13.62
C ALA A 51 -3.47 -12.47 12.38
N GLU A 52 -4.31 -13.12 11.57
CA GLU A 52 -3.91 -13.74 10.30
C GLU A 52 -3.38 -12.71 9.30
N THR A 53 -4.06 -11.56 9.18
CA THR A 53 -3.63 -10.44 8.34
C THR A 53 -2.23 -9.94 8.72
N ARG A 54 -1.98 -9.75 10.01
CA ARG A 54 -0.68 -9.33 10.53
C ARG A 54 0.40 -10.39 10.31
N ALA A 55 0.06 -11.67 10.47
CA ALA A 55 0.99 -12.77 10.21
C ALA A 55 1.46 -12.79 8.75
N LEU A 56 0.57 -12.53 7.79
CA LEU A 56 0.93 -12.42 6.37
C LEU A 56 1.92 -11.27 6.12
N LEU A 57 1.71 -10.11 6.73
CA LEU A 57 2.61 -8.96 6.60
C LEU A 57 3.99 -9.25 7.20
N ARG A 58 4.04 -9.88 8.37
CA ARG A 58 5.30 -10.25 9.03
C ARG A 58 6.09 -11.32 8.28
N ALA A 59 5.40 -12.15 7.50
CA ALA A 59 6.00 -13.23 6.71
C ALA A 59 6.60 -12.77 5.38
N VAL A 60 6.40 -11.52 4.96
CA VAL A 60 7.01 -10.99 3.74
C VAL A 60 8.53 -10.96 3.88
N ASP A 61 9.22 -11.67 2.99
CA ASP A 61 10.68 -11.81 2.96
C ASP A 61 11.32 -11.41 1.63
N TRP A 62 10.50 -11.05 0.64
CA TRP A 62 10.93 -10.72 -0.73
C TRP A 62 11.15 -9.22 -0.97
N CYS A 63 10.80 -8.36 -0.01
CA CYS A 63 11.12 -6.93 -0.01
C CYS A 63 11.24 -6.40 1.42
N GLU A 64 11.68 -5.15 1.57
CA GLU A 64 11.65 -4.45 2.85
C GLU A 64 10.20 -4.11 3.21
N VAL A 65 9.78 -4.44 4.43
CA VAL A 65 8.47 -4.06 4.99
C VAL A 65 8.68 -3.30 6.29
N ARG A 66 8.14 -2.09 6.34
CA ARG A 66 8.03 -1.27 7.55
C ARG A 66 6.60 -1.38 8.06
N LEU A 67 6.39 -2.27 9.03
CA LEU A 67 5.08 -2.63 9.55
C LEU A 67 4.73 -1.80 10.79
N THR A 68 3.56 -1.16 10.75
CA THR A 68 2.92 -0.51 11.89
C THR A 68 1.63 -1.26 12.22
N GLU A 69 1.55 -1.81 13.42
CA GLU A 69 0.36 -2.49 13.94
C GLU A 69 -0.31 -1.58 14.97
N ARG A 70 -1.56 -1.17 14.69
CA ARG A 70 -2.30 -0.35 15.65
C ARG A 70 -2.72 -1.18 16.84
N THR A 71 -2.61 -0.64 18.05
CA THR A 71 -2.99 -1.32 19.29
C THR A 71 -4.50 -1.46 19.46
N GLU A 72 -5.25 -0.60 18.78
CA GLU A 72 -6.71 -0.58 18.77
C GLU A 72 -7.24 -0.34 17.36
N ASN A 73 -8.53 -0.51 17.13
CA ASN A 73 -9.15 -0.18 15.85
C ASN A 73 -9.29 1.34 15.69
N TRP A 74 -8.58 1.87 14.71
CA TRP A 74 -8.65 3.30 14.39
C TRP A 74 -9.71 3.62 13.33
N GLY A 75 -10.15 2.62 12.59
CA GLY A 75 -10.98 2.79 11.40
C GLY A 75 -10.19 3.25 10.18
N LEU A 76 -10.78 3.04 9.02
CA LEU A 76 -10.09 3.26 7.72
C LEU A 76 -9.58 4.69 7.59
N GLY A 77 -10.43 5.69 7.79
CA GLY A 77 -10.07 7.09 7.55
C GLY A 77 -8.90 7.57 8.41
N LYS A 78 -8.92 7.29 9.70
CA LYS A 78 -7.84 7.68 10.63
C LYS A 78 -6.54 6.93 10.31
N ASN A 79 -6.64 5.61 10.02
CA ASN A 79 -5.46 4.80 9.69
C ASN A 79 -4.82 5.26 8.39
N VAL A 80 -5.60 5.53 7.35
CA VAL A 80 -5.11 6.04 6.06
C VAL A 80 -4.47 7.41 6.22
N LEU A 81 -5.14 8.35 6.87
CA LEU A 81 -4.61 9.70 7.05
C LEU A 81 -3.27 9.68 7.81
N ALA A 82 -3.22 8.94 8.90
CA ALA A 82 -1.98 8.85 9.69
C ALA A 82 -0.84 8.15 8.93
N GLY A 83 -1.15 7.07 8.21
CA GLY A 83 -0.16 6.32 7.43
C GLY A 83 0.39 7.14 6.27
N VAL A 84 -0.47 7.77 5.50
CA VAL A 84 -0.05 8.64 4.39
C VAL A 84 0.77 9.83 4.91
N THR A 85 0.34 10.46 5.99
CA THR A 85 1.09 11.57 6.60
C THR A 85 2.48 11.15 7.05
N ALA A 86 2.61 9.98 7.68
CA ALA A 86 3.90 9.46 8.12
C ALA A 86 4.86 9.21 6.94
N VAL A 87 4.38 8.61 5.87
CA VAL A 87 5.20 8.32 4.69
C VAL A 87 5.55 9.60 3.93
N ALA A 88 4.63 10.54 3.81
CA ALA A 88 4.87 11.84 3.17
C ALA A 88 5.94 12.68 3.89
N ALA A 89 6.18 12.44 5.17
CA ALA A 89 7.25 13.10 5.90
C ALA A 89 8.66 12.60 5.51
N GLU A 90 8.76 11.41 4.93
CA GLU A 90 10.03 10.75 4.57
C GLU A 90 10.25 10.65 3.05
N HIS A 91 9.17 10.68 2.25
CA HIS A 91 9.21 10.46 0.81
C HIS A 91 8.42 11.53 0.06
N GLU A 92 8.99 12.04 -1.02
CA GLU A 92 8.33 13.02 -1.90
C GLU A 92 7.21 12.39 -2.75
N ALA A 93 7.33 11.11 -3.05
CA ALA A 93 6.35 10.36 -3.82
C ALA A 93 6.18 8.96 -3.25
N PHE A 94 4.96 8.44 -3.29
CA PHE A 94 4.60 7.09 -2.85
C PHE A 94 3.34 6.62 -3.57
N VAL A 95 3.10 5.32 -3.56
CA VAL A 95 1.91 4.70 -4.16
C VAL A 95 1.01 4.15 -3.04
N VAL A 96 -0.23 4.59 -2.98
CA VAL A 96 -1.21 4.02 -2.03
C VAL A 96 -1.83 2.76 -2.64
N TRP A 97 -1.87 1.70 -1.85
CA TRP A 97 -2.42 0.41 -2.23
C TRP A 97 -3.31 -0.14 -1.13
N GLU A 98 -4.48 -0.64 -1.52
CA GLU A 98 -5.40 -1.29 -0.59
C GLU A 98 -5.30 -2.82 -0.72
N ASP A 99 -5.73 -3.54 0.32
CA ASP A 99 -5.62 -4.99 0.42
C ASP A 99 -6.51 -5.77 -0.58
N ASP A 100 -7.40 -5.10 -1.29
CA ASP A 100 -8.29 -5.67 -2.31
C ASP A 100 -7.94 -5.26 -3.74
N LEU A 101 -6.86 -4.51 -3.95
CA LEU A 101 -6.42 -4.09 -5.27
C LEU A 101 -5.50 -5.12 -5.90
N ILE A 102 -5.85 -5.50 -7.13
CA ILE A 102 -5.06 -6.40 -7.97
C ILE A 102 -4.69 -5.65 -9.25
N ALA A 103 -3.40 -5.59 -9.52
CA ALA A 103 -2.85 -4.96 -10.70
C ALA A 103 -2.05 -5.94 -11.54
N VAL A 104 -2.05 -5.75 -12.83
CA VAL A 104 -1.22 -6.54 -13.75
C VAL A 104 0.27 -6.26 -13.53
N PRO A 105 1.17 -7.19 -13.87
CA PRO A 105 2.60 -6.94 -13.88
C PRO A 105 2.94 -5.70 -14.70
N GLY A 106 3.88 -4.88 -14.20
CA GLY A 106 4.26 -3.62 -14.84
C GLY A 106 3.51 -2.38 -14.34
N THR A 107 2.43 -2.54 -13.58
CA THR A 107 1.68 -1.39 -13.03
C THR A 107 2.54 -0.53 -12.12
N TYR A 108 3.30 -1.12 -11.20
CA TYR A 108 4.17 -0.36 -10.31
C TYR A 108 5.26 0.42 -11.09
N ALA A 109 5.86 -0.21 -12.09
CA ALA A 109 6.85 0.45 -12.94
C ALA A 109 6.25 1.63 -13.71
N TRP A 110 5.04 1.45 -14.25
CA TRP A 110 4.31 2.51 -14.96
C TRP A 110 3.96 3.68 -14.03
N VAL A 111 3.40 3.42 -12.86
CA VAL A 111 3.08 4.46 -11.87
C VAL A 111 4.34 5.21 -11.44
N GLY A 112 5.43 4.50 -11.17
CA GLY A 112 6.71 5.09 -10.83
C GLY A 112 7.27 6.00 -11.91
N ALA A 113 7.17 5.56 -13.17
CA ALA A 113 7.57 6.37 -14.32
C ALA A 113 6.71 7.65 -14.46
N ALA A 114 5.39 7.52 -14.29
CA ALA A 114 4.47 8.66 -14.32
C ALA A 114 4.74 9.66 -13.19
N LEU A 115 4.96 9.18 -11.96
CA LEU A 115 5.31 10.05 -10.83
C LEU A 115 6.61 10.84 -11.08
N ARG A 116 7.62 10.19 -11.63
CA ARG A 116 8.88 10.86 -12.01
C ARG A 116 8.68 11.86 -13.15
N HIS A 117 7.90 11.48 -14.16
CA HIS A 117 7.62 12.36 -15.31
C HIS A 117 6.93 13.65 -14.91
N TYR A 118 5.97 13.57 -13.99
CA TYR A 118 5.19 14.73 -13.54
C TYR A 118 5.73 15.40 -12.27
N ALA A 119 6.87 14.97 -11.74
CA ALA A 119 7.40 15.45 -10.46
C ALA A 119 7.57 16.98 -10.37
N ALA A 120 7.86 17.64 -11.50
CA ALA A 120 8.03 19.10 -11.58
C ALA A 120 6.78 19.85 -12.09
N ASP A 121 5.71 19.15 -12.40
CA ASP A 121 4.46 19.78 -12.88
C ASP A 121 3.49 20.01 -11.71
N GLU A 122 3.47 21.24 -11.18
CA GLU A 122 2.63 21.62 -10.05
C GLU A 122 1.12 21.48 -10.28
N ARG A 123 0.68 21.28 -11.53
CA ARG A 123 -0.72 21.04 -11.89
C ARG A 123 -1.13 19.58 -11.65
N VAL A 124 -0.17 18.66 -11.49
CA VAL A 124 -0.41 17.22 -11.30
C VAL A 124 -0.13 16.85 -9.85
N MET A 125 -1.18 16.62 -9.09
CA MET A 125 -1.09 16.21 -7.68
C MET A 125 -0.93 14.69 -7.54
N SER A 126 -1.57 13.91 -8.40
CA SER A 126 -1.57 12.45 -8.33
C SER A 126 -1.79 11.82 -9.70
N VAL A 127 -1.38 10.56 -9.83
CA VAL A 127 -1.70 9.70 -10.97
C VAL A 127 -2.42 8.46 -10.49
N SER A 128 -3.37 7.96 -11.27
CA SER A 128 -4.12 6.75 -10.98
C SER A 128 -3.91 5.71 -12.08
N ALA A 129 -3.70 4.47 -11.69
CA ALA A 129 -3.59 3.34 -12.61
C ALA A 129 -4.94 2.75 -13.00
N TRP A 130 -6.04 3.29 -12.47
CA TRP A 130 -7.40 2.84 -12.80
C TRP A 130 -8.16 3.88 -13.60
N THR A 131 -8.91 3.42 -14.58
CA THR A 131 -9.86 4.23 -15.31
C THR A 131 -11.17 3.47 -15.53
N HIS A 132 -12.27 4.20 -15.64
CA HIS A 132 -13.56 3.58 -15.89
C HIS A 132 -13.58 2.99 -17.32
N PRO A 133 -13.98 1.72 -17.53
CA PRO A 133 -13.90 1.06 -18.84
C PRO A 133 -14.76 1.70 -19.95
N ARG A 134 -15.64 2.63 -19.59
CA ARG A 134 -16.50 3.36 -20.56
C ARG A 134 -15.95 4.75 -20.95
N VAL A 135 -14.79 5.13 -20.43
CA VAL A 135 -14.11 6.39 -20.76
C VAL A 135 -13.00 6.05 -21.74
N THR A 136 -13.31 6.02 -23.00
CA THR A 136 -12.36 5.91 -24.12
C THR A 136 -12.41 7.19 -24.95
#